data_1106c14a5cf8c15662f995500671c785
#
_entry.id   1106c14a5cf8c15662f995500671c785
#
_cell.length_a   1.000
_cell.length_b   1.000
_cell.length_c   1.000
_cell.angle_alpha   90.00
_cell.angle_beta   90.00
_cell.angle_gamma   90.00
#
_symmetry.space_group_name_H-M   'P 1'
#
loop_
_entity.id
_entity.type
_entity.pdbx_description
1 polymer ?
#
loop_
_entity_poly.entity_id
_entity_poly.type
_entity_poly.pdbx_seq_one_letter_code
_entity_poly.pdbx_strand_id
1 'polypeptide(L)'
;MKHLFAIGFLTIGLLVSGTIRAASPKVVEQVVLYQSVGPRGDTLLLSGWISVPVAKQPKGLILLAHYTIGANDEAPSMGKAFEARYFRNEYILVMPDYIGFGSTRDRMMPYLDGALTARNCIDMLQAATPLIDSIRPGTCTDSIYVCGFSQGGAVALWITQLIEAEYADRWHIKKCFAGSGPYDVATTYDVAVNTNKVGLAMSVPLLILGTDEAYDLHLERDFFFTPELIAAYEQHMVQKNENVLSLALHMNRHRLDYWMTAQGRDKTQTQTQRLYAGFMRSSLVHFPMKSEEFAQDTIYPNAPKTPIFVFHSTQDDVVDFQNAAHLYRCWSDAPNIRYDFGRYGNHLQSLLTFYSRVNKQLKMEK
;
A
#
# COMPACT_ATOMS: atom_id res chain seq x y z
N MET A 1 35.26 -70.33 24.58
CA MET A 1 34.45 -71.24 24.29
C MET A 1 33.00 -70.87 24.59
N LYS A 2 32.42 -69.95 23.96
CA LYS A 2 31.03 -69.57 24.14
C LYS A 2 30.37 -69.48 22.76
N HIS A 3 29.40 -70.37 22.52
CA HIS A 3 28.56 -70.39 21.34
C HIS A 3 27.54 -69.29 21.45
N LEU A 4 27.48 -68.38 20.44
CA LEU A 4 26.38 -67.46 20.29
C LEU A 4 25.45 -67.95 19.13
N PHE A 5 24.24 -68.25 19.50
CA PHE A 5 23.14 -68.52 18.57
C PHE A 5 22.62 -67.19 18.00
N ALA A 6 22.66 -67.05 16.68
CA ALA A 6 22.02 -65.96 15.99
C ALA A 6 20.62 -66.40 15.55
N ILE A 7 19.58 -65.77 16.14
CA ILE A 7 18.18 -65.92 15.72
C ILE A 7 17.89 -64.86 14.67
N GLY A 8 17.67 -65.33 13.42
CA GLY A 8 17.27 -64.46 12.33
C GLY A 8 15.76 -64.15 12.41
N PHE A 9 15.40 -62.87 12.57
CA PHE A 9 14.06 -62.40 12.38
C PHE A 9 13.86 -62.02 10.91
N LEU A 10 13.02 -62.76 10.21
CA LEU A 10 12.55 -62.46 8.86
C LEU A 10 11.36 -61.50 8.98
N THR A 11 11.61 -60.18 8.84
CA THR A 11 10.53 -59.21 8.75
C THR A 11 10.09 -59.08 7.28
N ILE A 12 8.92 -59.59 6.99
CA ILE A 12 8.20 -59.40 5.71
C ILE A 12 7.68 -57.95 5.73
N GLY A 13 8.39 -57.03 5.07
CA GLY A 13 7.92 -55.66 4.84
C GLY A 13 6.86 -55.69 3.72
N LEU A 14 5.60 -55.49 4.06
CA LEU A 14 4.58 -55.14 3.11
C LEU A 14 4.88 -53.71 2.61
N LEU A 15 5.43 -53.58 1.42
CA LEU A 15 5.49 -52.34 0.67
C LEU A 15 4.05 -51.99 0.19
N VAL A 16 3.32 -51.23 1.00
CA VAL A 16 2.12 -50.51 0.52
C VAL A 16 2.59 -49.34 -0.30
N SER A 17 2.68 -49.51 -1.61
CA SER A 17 2.90 -48.42 -2.56
C SER A 17 1.63 -47.58 -2.67
N GLY A 18 1.35 -46.79 -1.66
CA GLY A 18 0.38 -45.70 -1.74
C GLY A 18 0.98 -44.58 -2.62
N THR A 19 0.49 -44.47 -3.84
CA THR A 19 0.73 -43.26 -4.66
C THR A 19 0.11 -42.10 -3.91
N ILE A 20 0.97 -41.30 -3.22
CA ILE A 20 0.58 -40.00 -2.69
C ILE A 20 0.32 -39.14 -3.91
N ARG A 21 -0.92 -39.07 -4.36
CA ARG A 21 -1.35 -38.09 -5.36
C ARG A 21 -1.19 -36.72 -4.68
N ALA A 22 -0.15 -35.97 -5.02
CA ALA A 22 -0.05 -34.58 -4.61
C ALA A 22 -1.35 -33.88 -5.01
N ALA A 23 -2.08 -33.34 -4.05
CA ALA A 23 -3.29 -32.59 -4.33
C ALA A 23 -2.92 -31.43 -5.28
N SER A 24 -3.65 -31.29 -6.39
CA SER A 24 -3.45 -30.18 -7.31
C SER A 24 -3.53 -28.86 -6.54
N PRO A 25 -2.63 -27.90 -6.81
CA PRO A 25 -2.63 -26.64 -6.08
C PRO A 25 -4.00 -25.95 -6.23
N LYS A 26 -4.49 -25.35 -5.15
CA LYS A 26 -5.76 -24.59 -5.19
C LYS A 26 -5.58 -23.23 -5.85
N VAL A 27 -4.38 -22.72 -5.81
CA VAL A 27 -3.97 -21.40 -6.27
C VAL A 27 -2.59 -21.54 -6.93
N VAL A 28 -2.37 -20.84 -8.02
CA VAL A 28 -1.05 -20.65 -8.64
C VAL A 28 -0.58 -19.25 -8.30
N GLU A 29 0.63 -19.15 -7.76
CA GLU A 29 1.25 -17.91 -7.34
C GLU A 29 2.53 -17.69 -8.13
N GLN A 30 2.77 -16.45 -8.60
CA GLN A 30 3.94 -16.14 -9.42
C GLN A 30 4.42 -14.71 -9.17
N VAL A 31 5.73 -14.53 -9.11
CA VAL A 31 6.37 -13.21 -9.16
C VAL A 31 6.35 -12.69 -10.59
N VAL A 32 6.02 -11.43 -10.76
CA VAL A 32 6.00 -10.73 -12.05
C VAL A 32 7.07 -9.66 -12.03
N LEU A 33 7.93 -9.67 -13.03
CA LEU A 33 8.85 -8.55 -13.32
C LEU A 33 8.27 -7.76 -14.49
N TYR A 34 8.25 -6.44 -14.40
CA TYR A 34 7.66 -5.57 -15.40
C TYR A 34 8.40 -4.23 -15.50
N GLN A 35 8.36 -3.63 -16.68
CA GLN A 35 8.91 -2.29 -16.88
C GLN A 35 7.87 -1.24 -16.50
N SER A 36 8.35 -0.19 -15.83
CA SER A 36 7.57 0.99 -15.50
C SER A 36 8.46 2.21 -15.39
N VAL A 37 7.89 3.35 -15.03
CA VAL A 37 8.61 4.62 -14.92
C VAL A 37 9.06 4.89 -13.49
N GLY A 38 10.23 5.49 -13.34
CA GLY A 38 10.74 6.04 -12.08
C GLY A 38 10.37 7.52 -11.90
N PRO A 39 10.69 8.10 -10.73
CA PRO A 39 10.33 9.48 -10.40
C PRO A 39 11.00 10.52 -11.32
N ARG A 40 12.11 10.18 -11.98
CA ARG A 40 12.82 11.05 -12.94
C ARG A 40 12.52 10.70 -14.40
N GLY A 41 11.46 9.92 -14.67
CA GLY A 41 11.13 9.44 -16.02
C GLY A 41 12.04 8.34 -16.53
N ASP A 42 12.93 7.81 -15.72
CA ASP A 42 13.78 6.67 -16.02
C ASP A 42 12.94 5.38 -16.08
N THR A 43 13.38 4.43 -16.92
CA THR A 43 12.73 3.12 -16.97
C THR A 43 13.26 2.23 -15.85
N LEU A 44 12.37 1.66 -15.07
CA LEU A 44 12.68 0.73 -13.98
C LEU A 44 12.14 -0.66 -14.27
N LEU A 45 12.88 -1.68 -13.85
CA LEU A 45 12.36 -3.04 -13.75
C LEU A 45 11.77 -3.24 -12.36
N LEU A 46 10.47 -3.21 -12.26
CA LEU A 46 9.73 -3.40 -11.02
C LEU A 46 9.28 -4.85 -10.85
N SER A 47 8.89 -5.19 -9.64
CA SER A 47 8.35 -6.51 -9.30
C SER A 47 7.00 -6.41 -8.58
N GLY A 48 6.33 -7.53 -8.54
CA GLY A 48 5.11 -7.74 -7.79
C GLY A 48 4.70 -9.21 -7.83
N TRP A 49 3.51 -9.51 -7.40
CA TRP A 49 3.02 -10.86 -7.24
C TRP A 49 1.59 -11.02 -7.78
N ILE A 50 1.34 -12.15 -8.41
CA ILE A 50 -0.01 -12.56 -8.80
C ILE A 50 -0.40 -13.85 -8.09
N SER A 51 -1.70 -13.98 -7.83
CA SER A 51 -2.31 -15.18 -7.27
C SER A 51 -3.58 -15.52 -8.05
N VAL A 52 -3.59 -16.69 -8.68
CA VAL A 52 -4.66 -17.14 -9.58
C VAL A 52 -5.34 -18.39 -9.00
N PRO A 53 -6.62 -18.32 -8.57
CA PRO A 53 -7.37 -19.50 -8.18
C PRO A 53 -7.57 -20.46 -9.35
N VAL A 54 -7.13 -21.73 -9.20
CA VAL A 54 -7.25 -22.74 -10.26
C VAL A 54 -8.23 -23.87 -9.92
N ALA A 55 -8.54 -24.08 -8.63
CA ALA A 55 -9.49 -25.08 -8.20
C ALA A 55 -10.97 -24.70 -8.43
N LYS A 56 -11.25 -23.39 -8.49
CA LYS A 56 -12.60 -22.83 -8.70
C LYS A 56 -12.54 -21.66 -9.68
N GLN A 57 -13.68 -21.33 -10.30
CA GLN A 57 -13.79 -20.13 -11.13
C GLN A 57 -13.55 -18.87 -10.26
N PRO A 58 -12.59 -18.00 -10.60
CA PRO A 58 -12.41 -16.72 -9.90
C PRO A 58 -13.66 -15.84 -10.01
N LYS A 59 -13.99 -15.12 -8.94
CA LYS A 59 -15.10 -14.17 -8.93
C LYS A 59 -14.79 -12.84 -9.60
N GLY A 60 -13.53 -12.61 -9.92
CA GLY A 60 -13.02 -11.40 -10.55
C GLY A 60 -11.53 -11.20 -10.26
N LEU A 61 -11.01 -10.07 -10.71
CA LEU A 61 -9.63 -9.63 -10.48
C LEU A 61 -9.63 -8.42 -9.53
N ILE A 62 -8.74 -8.44 -8.55
CA ILE A 62 -8.49 -7.32 -7.64
C ILE A 62 -7.06 -6.83 -7.86
N LEU A 63 -6.91 -5.57 -8.28
CA LEU A 63 -5.65 -4.84 -8.16
C LEU A 63 -5.55 -4.34 -6.71
N LEU A 64 -4.67 -4.97 -5.93
CA LEU A 64 -4.59 -4.78 -4.49
C LEU A 64 -3.35 -3.97 -4.14
N ALA A 65 -3.58 -2.73 -3.72
CA ALA A 65 -2.56 -1.79 -3.28
C ALA A 65 -2.25 -2.03 -1.79
N HIS A 66 -0.98 -2.40 -1.48
CA HIS A 66 -0.61 -2.73 -0.11
C HIS A 66 -0.44 -1.47 0.77
N TYR A 67 -0.57 -1.65 2.09
CA TYR A 67 -0.25 -0.61 3.08
C TYR A 67 1.26 -0.38 3.19
N THR A 68 1.68 0.59 4.01
CA THR A 68 3.10 0.86 4.27
C THR A 68 3.80 -0.35 4.86
N ILE A 69 4.90 -0.76 4.24
CA ILE A 69 5.77 -1.85 4.70
C ILE A 69 7.15 -1.27 5.08
N GLY A 70 7.84 -1.92 6.00
CA GLY A 70 9.16 -1.51 6.48
C GLY A 70 10.28 -2.40 5.96
N ALA A 71 10.02 -3.71 5.84
CA ALA A 71 11.00 -4.69 5.41
C ALA A 71 10.77 -5.15 3.97
N ASN A 72 11.86 -5.48 3.29
CA ASN A 72 11.76 -6.01 1.92
C ASN A 72 11.03 -7.36 1.86
N ASP A 73 11.08 -8.15 2.93
CA ASP A 73 10.40 -9.44 3.01
C ASP A 73 8.88 -9.32 3.27
N GLU A 74 8.36 -8.10 3.53
CA GLU A 74 6.92 -7.81 3.54
C GLU A 74 6.37 -7.54 2.13
N ALA A 75 7.24 -7.35 1.13
CA ALA A 75 6.82 -7.07 -0.24
C ALA A 75 5.98 -8.23 -0.81
N PRO A 76 4.94 -7.94 -1.61
CA PRO A 76 4.10 -8.97 -2.24
C PRO A 76 4.87 -10.04 -2.99
N SER A 77 5.93 -9.70 -3.74
CA SER A 77 6.77 -10.66 -4.45
C SER A 77 7.52 -11.64 -3.54
N MET A 78 7.63 -11.31 -2.25
CA MET A 78 8.22 -12.19 -1.23
C MET A 78 7.19 -13.13 -0.58
N GLY A 79 5.93 -13.09 -1.04
CA GLY A 79 4.86 -14.01 -0.61
C GLY A 79 4.29 -13.74 0.79
N LYS A 80 4.55 -12.57 1.38
CA LYS A 80 4.09 -12.23 2.74
C LYS A 80 2.96 -11.20 2.80
N ALA A 81 2.35 -10.85 1.66
CA ALA A 81 1.25 -9.90 1.62
C ALA A 81 0.08 -10.33 2.52
N PHE A 82 -0.08 -9.59 3.61
CA PHE A 82 -1.11 -9.89 4.62
C PHE A 82 -2.52 -9.80 4.04
N GLU A 83 -2.77 -8.81 3.21
CA GLU A 83 -4.08 -8.49 2.64
C GLU A 83 -4.58 -9.59 1.70
N ALA A 84 -3.68 -10.27 1.02
CA ALA A 84 -4.01 -11.35 0.08
C ALA A 84 -4.84 -12.46 0.73
N ARG A 85 -4.68 -12.70 2.05
CA ARG A 85 -5.42 -13.74 2.80
C ARG A 85 -6.93 -13.60 2.72
N TYR A 86 -7.44 -12.39 2.51
CA TYR A 86 -8.87 -12.12 2.45
C TYR A 86 -9.50 -12.54 1.13
N PHE A 87 -8.71 -12.64 0.04
CA PHE A 87 -9.23 -12.72 -1.31
C PHE A 87 -8.65 -13.87 -2.15
N ARG A 88 -7.41 -14.32 -1.90
CA ARG A 88 -6.61 -15.20 -2.80
C ARG A 88 -7.27 -16.55 -3.19
N ASN A 89 -8.24 -17.02 -2.44
CA ASN A 89 -8.92 -18.28 -2.76
C ASN A 89 -10.14 -18.10 -3.68
N GLU A 90 -10.60 -16.86 -3.87
CA GLU A 90 -11.82 -16.53 -4.61
C GLU A 90 -11.60 -15.54 -5.75
N TYR A 91 -10.55 -14.71 -5.68
CA TYR A 91 -10.24 -13.67 -6.64
C TYR A 91 -8.82 -13.86 -7.19
N ILE A 92 -8.62 -13.45 -8.45
CA ILE A 92 -7.30 -13.21 -8.99
C ILE A 92 -6.76 -11.96 -8.30
N LEU A 93 -5.52 -12.02 -7.81
CA LEU A 93 -4.86 -10.87 -7.19
C LEU A 93 -3.68 -10.43 -8.03
N VAL A 94 -3.55 -9.12 -8.21
CA VAL A 94 -2.38 -8.44 -8.76
C VAL A 94 -1.89 -7.47 -7.70
N MET A 95 -0.67 -7.67 -7.18
CA MET A 95 -0.10 -6.90 -6.08
C MET A 95 1.30 -6.40 -6.44
N PRO A 96 1.47 -5.13 -6.81
CA PRO A 96 2.78 -4.49 -7.01
C PRO A 96 3.57 -4.36 -5.71
N ASP A 97 4.91 -4.43 -5.77
CA ASP A 97 5.79 -4.20 -4.61
C ASP A 97 6.00 -2.72 -4.30
N TYR A 98 5.74 -1.82 -5.24
CA TYR A 98 6.14 -0.41 -5.30
C TYR A 98 7.65 -0.20 -5.46
N ILE A 99 8.05 0.99 -5.92
CA ILE A 99 9.46 1.39 -5.96
C ILE A 99 10.03 1.39 -4.54
N GLY A 100 11.24 0.90 -4.39
CA GLY A 100 11.92 0.79 -3.10
C GLY A 100 11.81 -0.58 -2.46
N PHE A 101 11.06 -1.52 -3.06
CA PHE A 101 10.93 -2.91 -2.60
C PHE A 101 11.09 -3.90 -3.75
N GLY A 102 11.19 -5.18 -3.43
CA GLY A 102 11.37 -6.24 -4.40
C GLY A 102 12.60 -6.03 -5.27
N SER A 103 12.41 -5.96 -6.59
CA SER A 103 13.51 -5.74 -7.57
C SER A 103 14.20 -4.38 -7.46
N THR A 104 13.60 -3.42 -6.77
CA THR A 104 14.15 -2.07 -6.56
C THR A 104 14.44 -1.75 -5.08
N ARG A 105 14.67 -2.78 -4.26
CA ARG A 105 14.88 -2.63 -2.82
C ARG A 105 15.99 -1.65 -2.42
N ASP A 106 16.98 -1.45 -3.30
CA ASP A 106 18.13 -0.57 -3.06
C ASP A 106 17.82 0.91 -3.37
N ARG A 107 16.62 1.21 -3.88
CA ARG A 107 16.17 2.58 -4.14
C ARG A 107 15.39 3.16 -2.94
N MET A 108 15.38 4.48 -2.85
CA MET A 108 14.43 5.18 -1.98
C MET A 108 13.02 5.01 -2.57
N MET A 109 12.05 4.77 -1.71
CA MET A 109 10.64 4.77 -2.06
C MET A 109 10.14 6.20 -2.23
N PRO A 110 9.54 6.61 -3.37
CA PRO A 110 8.83 7.88 -3.51
C PRO A 110 7.50 7.82 -2.75
N TYR A 111 7.62 7.83 -1.41
CA TYR A 111 6.52 7.54 -0.50
C TYR A 111 5.39 8.56 -0.64
N LEU A 112 4.17 8.05 -0.83
CA LEU A 112 2.95 8.81 -1.07
C LEU A 112 2.91 9.64 -2.37
N ASP A 113 3.88 9.50 -3.29
CA ASP A 113 3.64 9.92 -4.67
C ASP A 113 2.59 8.99 -5.29
N GLY A 114 1.33 9.39 -5.11
CA GLY A 114 0.19 8.55 -5.48
C GLY A 114 0.05 8.38 -6.99
N ALA A 115 0.33 9.42 -7.77
CA ALA A 115 0.23 9.39 -9.23
C ALA A 115 1.26 8.42 -9.85
N LEU A 116 2.53 8.52 -9.42
CA LEU A 116 3.59 7.62 -9.87
C LEU A 116 3.31 6.18 -9.44
N THR A 117 2.94 5.98 -8.17
CA THR A 117 2.63 4.64 -7.64
C THR A 117 1.44 4.02 -8.37
N ALA A 118 0.39 4.79 -8.66
CA ALA A 118 -0.76 4.32 -9.43
C ALA A 118 -0.35 3.90 -10.85
N ARG A 119 0.51 4.67 -11.51
CA ARG A 119 1.05 4.31 -12.83
C ARG A 119 1.80 2.99 -12.77
N ASN A 120 2.70 2.81 -11.80
CA ASN A 120 3.44 1.55 -11.63
C ASN A 120 2.49 0.35 -11.38
N CYS A 121 1.40 0.56 -10.62
CA CYS A 121 0.38 -0.47 -10.40
C CYS A 121 -0.36 -0.87 -11.69
N ILE A 122 -0.70 0.10 -12.53
CA ILE A 122 -1.38 -0.15 -13.81
C ILE A 122 -0.44 -0.86 -14.80
N ASP A 123 0.83 -0.47 -14.84
CA ASP A 123 1.84 -1.13 -15.69
C ASP A 123 2.01 -2.60 -15.27
N MET A 124 2.00 -2.91 -13.95
CA MET A 124 1.96 -4.29 -13.49
C MET A 124 0.69 -5.03 -13.92
N LEU A 125 -0.48 -4.41 -13.80
CA LEU A 125 -1.74 -5.02 -14.22
C LEU A 125 -1.68 -5.40 -15.71
N GLN A 126 -1.12 -4.54 -16.54
CA GLN A 126 -0.92 -4.80 -17.96
C GLN A 126 0.03 -5.99 -18.22
N ALA A 127 1.16 -6.04 -17.50
CA ALA A 127 2.13 -7.11 -17.62
C ALA A 127 1.61 -8.45 -17.06
N ALA A 128 0.79 -8.40 -16.01
CA ALA A 128 0.22 -9.59 -15.39
C ALA A 128 -0.88 -10.26 -16.22
N THR A 129 -1.62 -9.48 -17.02
CA THR A 129 -2.79 -9.97 -17.79
C THR A 129 -2.47 -11.19 -18.66
N PRO A 130 -1.44 -11.19 -19.55
CA PRO A 130 -1.12 -12.36 -20.37
C PRO A 130 -0.64 -13.55 -19.54
N LEU A 131 0.02 -13.31 -18.39
CA LEU A 131 0.45 -14.40 -17.50
C LEU A 131 -0.75 -15.07 -16.83
N ILE A 132 -1.69 -14.26 -16.34
CA ILE A 132 -2.94 -14.77 -15.76
C ILE A 132 -3.71 -15.60 -16.78
N ASP A 133 -3.82 -15.11 -18.02
CA ASP A 133 -4.51 -15.83 -19.10
C ASP A 133 -3.79 -17.13 -19.49
N SER A 134 -2.46 -17.18 -19.43
CA SER A 134 -1.70 -18.41 -19.63
C SER A 134 -1.94 -19.47 -18.54
N ILE A 135 -2.14 -19.05 -17.28
CA ILE A 135 -2.44 -19.94 -16.15
C ILE A 135 -3.89 -20.45 -16.23
N ARG A 136 -4.80 -19.56 -16.61
CA ARG A 136 -6.25 -19.86 -16.69
C ARG A 136 -6.90 -19.09 -17.84
N PRO A 137 -6.94 -19.70 -19.04
CA PRO A 137 -7.48 -19.05 -20.24
C PRO A 137 -8.91 -18.56 -20.08
N GLY A 138 -9.19 -17.36 -20.60
CA GLY A 138 -10.51 -16.75 -20.62
C GLY A 138 -11.03 -16.24 -19.27
N THR A 139 -10.15 -16.06 -18.28
CA THR A 139 -10.54 -15.50 -16.97
C THR A 139 -10.13 -14.05 -16.79
N CYS A 140 -9.20 -13.56 -17.60
CA CYS A 140 -8.80 -12.16 -17.58
C CYS A 140 -9.88 -11.33 -18.27
N THR A 141 -10.51 -10.44 -17.53
CA THR A 141 -11.51 -9.51 -18.04
C THR A 141 -10.98 -8.08 -17.95
N ASP A 142 -11.54 -7.20 -18.73
CA ASP A 142 -11.33 -5.74 -18.63
C ASP A 142 -11.95 -5.15 -17.36
N SER A 143 -12.77 -5.94 -16.63
CA SER A 143 -13.48 -5.52 -15.43
C SER A 143 -12.76 -5.95 -14.17
N ILE A 144 -12.33 -4.97 -13.36
CA ILE A 144 -11.50 -5.18 -12.18
C ILE A 144 -12.10 -4.52 -10.93
N TYR A 145 -11.65 -4.96 -9.77
CA TYR A 145 -11.77 -4.23 -8.50
C TYR A 145 -10.42 -3.60 -8.15
N VAL A 146 -10.45 -2.46 -7.47
CA VAL A 146 -9.28 -1.82 -6.88
C VAL A 146 -9.49 -1.77 -5.37
N CYS A 147 -8.48 -2.15 -4.58
CA CYS A 147 -8.61 -2.20 -3.13
C CYS A 147 -7.30 -1.81 -2.46
N GLY A 148 -7.36 -1.06 -1.36
CA GLY A 148 -6.20 -0.76 -0.55
C GLY A 148 -6.56 -0.11 0.78
N PHE A 149 -5.65 -0.24 1.75
CA PHE A 149 -5.77 0.34 3.08
C PHE A 149 -4.55 1.20 3.40
N SER A 150 -4.69 2.26 4.20
CA SER A 150 -3.60 3.17 4.58
C SER A 150 -2.94 3.78 3.33
N GLN A 151 -1.62 3.69 3.15
CA GLN A 151 -0.97 4.08 1.89
C GLN A 151 -1.70 3.49 0.68
N GLY A 152 -2.04 2.19 0.72
CA GLY A 152 -2.80 1.52 -0.34
C GLY A 152 -4.18 2.12 -0.57
N GLY A 153 -4.82 2.68 0.46
CA GLY A 153 -6.09 3.38 0.33
C GLY A 153 -6.00 4.64 -0.52
N ALA A 154 -4.94 5.44 -0.31
CA ALA A 154 -4.66 6.59 -1.17
C ALA A 154 -4.30 6.15 -2.60
N VAL A 155 -3.42 5.15 -2.74
CA VAL A 155 -3.03 4.59 -4.05
C VAL A 155 -4.23 4.04 -4.80
N ALA A 156 -5.20 3.39 -4.14
CA ALA A 156 -6.41 2.87 -4.78
C ALA A 156 -7.26 3.98 -5.43
N LEU A 157 -7.37 5.15 -4.80
CA LEU A 157 -8.05 6.29 -5.40
C LEU A 157 -7.25 6.91 -6.55
N TRP A 158 -5.93 7.01 -6.44
CA TRP A 158 -5.08 7.45 -7.54
C TRP A 158 -5.15 6.50 -8.75
N ILE A 159 -5.14 5.18 -8.54
CA ILE A 159 -5.37 4.19 -9.60
C ILE A 159 -6.73 4.44 -10.27
N THR A 160 -7.77 4.67 -9.48
CA THR A 160 -9.13 4.89 -10.00
C THR A 160 -9.19 6.13 -10.88
N GLN A 161 -8.64 7.25 -10.45
CA GLN A 161 -8.58 8.46 -11.25
C GLN A 161 -7.77 8.29 -12.53
N LEU A 162 -6.60 7.64 -12.43
CA LEU A 162 -5.73 7.46 -13.58
C LEU A 162 -6.33 6.50 -14.62
N ILE A 163 -6.99 5.44 -14.19
CA ILE A 163 -7.70 4.53 -15.11
C ILE A 163 -8.84 5.28 -15.81
N GLU A 164 -9.65 6.05 -15.10
CA GLU A 164 -10.73 6.83 -15.73
C GLU A 164 -10.22 7.89 -16.70
N ALA A 165 -9.07 8.49 -16.42
CA ALA A 165 -8.50 9.55 -17.25
C ALA A 165 -7.78 9.01 -18.50
N GLU A 166 -7.03 7.92 -18.38
CA GLU A 166 -6.06 7.49 -19.41
C GLU A 166 -6.27 6.06 -19.92
N TYR A 167 -7.05 5.22 -19.23
CA TYR A 167 -7.18 3.79 -19.53
C TYR A 167 -8.64 3.29 -19.55
N ALA A 168 -9.61 4.20 -19.66
CA ALA A 168 -11.04 3.87 -19.62
C ALA A 168 -11.49 2.98 -20.80
N ASP A 169 -10.78 3.01 -21.91
CA ASP A 169 -10.99 2.13 -23.07
C ASP A 169 -10.48 0.70 -22.84
N ARG A 170 -9.57 0.50 -21.86
CA ARG A 170 -8.93 -0.77 -21.59
C ARG A 170 -9.41 -1.44 -20.30
N TRP A 171 -9.68 -0.65 -19.26
CA TRP A 171 -10.04 -1.15 -17.94
C TRP A 171 -11.32 -0.52 -17.42
N HIS A 172 -12.23 -1.35 -16.96
CA HIS A 172 -13.44 -0.94 -16.26
C HIS A 172 -13.37 -1.31 -14.78
N ILE A 173 -13.36 -0.31 -13.91
CA ILE A 173 -13.36 -0.55 -12.45
C ILE A 173 -14.80 -0.77 -12.00
N LYS A 174 -15.13 -2.00 -11.58
CA LYS A 174 -16.45 -2.32 -11.00
C LYS A 174 -16.68 -1.57 -9.70
N LYS A 175 -15.64 -1.53 -8.86
CA LYS A 175 -15.67 -0.81 -7.59
C LYS A 175 -14.27 -0.59 -7.05
N CYS A 176 -14.05 0.58 -6.43
CA CYS A 176 -12.88 0.89 -5.66
C CYS A 176 -13.19 0.83 -4.15
N PHE A 177 -12.30 0.22 -3.37
CA PHE A 177 -12.36 0.14 -1.92
C PHE A 177 -11.13 0.85 -1.35
N ALA A 178 -11.33 2.01 -0.71
CA ALA A 178 -10.27 2.84 -0.17
C ALA A 178 -10.45 3.00 1.35
N GLY A 179 -9.52 2.43 2.13
CA GLY A 179 -9.57 2.45 3.60
C GLY A 179 -8.49 3.33 4.21
N SER A 180 -8.85 4.20 5.13
CA SER A 180 -7.96 4.98 6.04
C SER A 180 -6.71 5.54 5.35
N GLY A 181 -6.87 6.08 4.13
CA GLY A 181 -5.75 6.58 3.32
C GLY A 181 -5.39 8.02 3.65
N PRO A 182 -4.09 8.39 3.51
CA PRO A 182 -3.63 9.78 3.56
C PRO A 182 -3.95 10.49 2.23
N TYR A 183 -5.22 10.83 2.03
CA TYR A 183 -5.72 11.46 0.80
C TYR A 183 -5.26 12.92 0.66
N ASP A 184 -4.90 13.54 1.78
CA ASP A 184 -4.38 14.90 1.90
C ASP A 184 -3.05 14.85 2.67
N VAL A 185 -1.96 14.67 1.94
CA VAL A 185 -0.61 14.51 2.52
C VAL A 185 -0.17 15.79 3.24
N ALA A 186 -0.53 16.96 2.68
CA ALA A 186 -0.23 18.24 3.30
C ALA A 186 -0.95 18.39 4.66
N THR A 187 -2.23 18.01 4.75
CA THR A 187 -2.96 17.97 6.02
C THR A 187 -2.36 16.98 7.01
N THR A 188 -1.88 15.83 6.56
CA THR A 188 -1.19 14.86 7.43
C THR A 188 0.01 15.50 8.13
N TYR A 189 0.82 16.25 7.38
CA TYR A 189 1.93 17.02 7.95
C TYR A 189 1.45 18.14 8.89
N ASP A 190 0.46 18.93 8.47
CA ASP A 190 -0.08 20.04 9.28
C ASP A 190 -0.65 19.58 10.63
N VAL A 191 -1.39 18.46 10.63
CA VAL A 191 -1.90 17.87 11.86
C VAL A 191 -0.74 17.46 12.78
N ALA A 192 0.27 16.79 12.24
CA ALA A 192 1.42 16.36 13.03
C ALA A 192 2.19 17.55 13.63
N VAL A 193 2.41 18.62 12.87
CA VAL A 193 3.09 19.84 13.34
C VAL A 193 2.24 20.56 14.40
N ASN A 194 0.96 20.79 14.13
CA ASN A 194 0.08 21.55 15.03
C ASN A 194 -0.22 20.83 16.34
N THR A 195 -0.30 19.51 16.32
CA THR A 195 -0.57 18.70 17.52
C THR A 195 0.71 18.24 18.22
N ASN A 196 1.86 18.39 17.59
CA ASN A 196 3.13 17.80 17.99
C ASN A 196 3.05 16.28 18.23
N LYS A 197 2.24 15.59 17.41
CA LYS A 197 2.01 14.14 17.53
C LYS A 197 2.33 13.44 16.22
N VAL A 198 2.83 12.22 16.34
CA VAL A 198 3.01 11.29 15.24
C VAL A 198 2.57 9.89 15.70
N GLY A 199 1.64 9.29 14.97
CA GLY A 199 1.11 7.97 15.31
C GLY A 199 2.10 6.85 15.00
N LEU A 200 2.83 6.98 13.89
CA LEU A 200 3.83 6.02 13.43
C LEU A 200 5.12 6.77 13.06
N ALA A 201 6.10 6.79 13.95
CA ALA A 201 7.30 7.63 13.80
C ALA A 201 8.14 7.31 12.57
N MET A 202 8.16 6.06 12.10
CA MET A 202 8.83 5.68 10.85
C MET A 202 8.26 6.41 9.62
N SER A 203 7.03 6.93 9.69
CA SER A 203 6.45 7.70 8.60
C SER A 203 7.15 9.05 8.38
N VAL A 204 7.80 9.61 9.39
CA VAL A 204 8.49 10.91 9.29
C VAL A 204 9.62 10.87 8.24
N PRO A 205 10.62 9.98 8.35
CA PRO A 205 11.66 9.89 7.32
C PRO A 205 11.11 9.41 5.98
N LEU A 206 10.10 8.52 5.96
CA LEU A 206 9.50 8.08 4.70
C LEU A 206 8.83 9.24 3.95
N LEU A 207 8.09 10.11 4.65
CA LEU A 207 7.45 11.28 4.05
C LEU A 207 8.48 12.26 3.51
N ILE A 208 9.50 12.60 4.29
CA ILE A 208 10.47 13.63 3.91
C ILE A 208 11.37 13.14 2.79
N LEU A 209 12.02 11.98 2.97
CA LEU A 209 12.94 11.43 1.97
C LEU A 209 12.21 10.90 0.74
N GLY A 210 11.01 10.34 0.92
CA GLY A 210 10.19 9.87 -0.18
C GLY A 210 9.68 11.01 -1.06
N THR A 211 9.32 12.15 -0.47
CA THR A 211 8.92 13.35 -1.22
C THR A 211 10.12 14.00 -1.91
N ASP A 212 11.28 14.00 -1.26
CA ASP A 212 12.53 14.44 -1.88
C ASP A 212 12.88 13.59 -3.11
N GLU A 213 12.82 12.27 -2.99
CA GLU A 213 13.02 11.33 -4.11
C GLU A 213 11.99 11.53 -5.23
N ALA A 214 10.72 11.73 -4.87
CA ALA A 214 9.64 11.89 -5.85
C ALA A 214 9.78 13.15 -6.72
N TYR A 215 10.24 14.26 -6.14
CA TYR A 215 10.19 15.57 -6.78
C TYR A 215 11.56 16.26 -6.94
N ASP A 216 12.66 15.57 -6.61
CA ASP A 216 14.04 16.06 -6.73
C ASP A 216 14.25 17.40 -6.02
N LEU A 217 13.81 17.48 -4.76
CA LEU A 217 13.76 18.73 -4.02
C LEU A 217 15.11 19.14 -3.44
N HIS A 218 16.10 18.24 -3.39
CA HIS A 218 17.43 18.47 -2.80
C HIS A 218 17.35 18.95 -1.34
N LEU A 219 16.61 18.20 -0.50
CA LEU A 219 16.42 18.51 0.91
C LEU A 219 17.63 18.06 1.75
N GLU A 220 18.02 18.88 2.69
CA GLU A 220 19.10 18.54 3.64
C GLU A 220 18.52 17.78 4.83
N ARG A 221 18.95 16.52 5.03
CA ARG A 221 18.44 15.65 6.10
C ARG A 221 18.57 16.30 7.49
N ASP A 222 19.72 16.89 7.77
CA ASP A 222 20.04 17.51 9.07
C ASP A 222 19.19 18.77 9.34
N PHE A 223 18.62 19.36 8.29
CA PHE A 223 17.65 20.45 8.44
C PHE A 223 16.33 19.95 9.04
N PHE A 224 15.90 18.74 8.67
CA PHE A 224 14.62 18.17 9.10
C PHE A 224 14.77 17.23 10.28
N PHE A 225 15.81 16.42 10.34
CA PHE A 225 15.96 15.31 11.27
C PHE A 225 16.75 15.72 12.50
N THR A 226 16.22 15.34 13.67
CA THR A 226 17.01 15.37 14.90
C THR A 226 18.11 14.30 14.86
N PRO A 227 19.17 14.40 15.68
CA PRO A 227 20.16 13.32 15.81
C PRO A 227 19.53 11.96 16.16
N GLU A 228 18.46 11.96 16.94
CA GLU A 228 17.71 10.76 17.31
C GLU A 228 17.03 10.11 16.10
N LEU A 229 16.46 10.91 15.20
CA LEU A 229 15.86 10.37 13.97
C LEU A 229 16.94 9.85 13.02
N ILE A 230 18.06 10.56 12.86
CA ILE A 230 19.19 10.11 12.03
C ILE A 230 19.66 8.74 12.51
N ALA A 231 19.95 8.61 13.81
CA ALA A 231 20.40 7.35 14.40
C ALA A 231 19.38 6.21 14.21
N ALA A 232 18.10 6.47 14.49
CA ALA A 232 17.04 5.47 14.32
C ALA A 232 16.86 5.05 12.86
N TYR A 233 16.92 6.00 11.93
CA TYR A 233 16.79 5.73 10.49
C TYR A 233 17.95 4.86 9.99
N GLU A 234 19.19 5.21 10.34
CA GLU A 234 20.37 4.47 9.92
C GLU A 234 20.41 3.05 10.53
N GLN A 235 20.02 2.91 11.78
CA GLN A 235 20.02 1.63 12.48
C GLN A 235 18.91 0.70 12.01
N HIS A 236 17.70 1.20 11.76
CA HIS A 236 16.49 0.37 11.64
C HIS A 236 15.85 0.40 10.25
N MET A 237 16.03 1.47 9.45
CA MET A 237 15.25 1.64 8.21
C MET A 237 16.06 1.46 6.93
N VAL A 238 17.35 1.81 6.92
CA VAL A 238 18.18 1.81 5.70
C VAL A 238 18.24 0.43 5.04
N GLN A 239 18.41 -0.63 5.83
CA GLN A 239 18.56 -2.00 5.32
C GLN A 239 17.23 -2.68 4.95
N LYS A 240 16.10 -2.08 5.32
CA LYS A 240 14.74 -2.63 5.08
C LYS A 240 14.59 -4.08 5.55
N ASN A 241 15.15 -4.38 6.72
CA ASN A 241 15.12 -5.71 7.35
C ASN A 241 14.11 -5.79 8.48
N GLU A 242 13.52 -4.67 8.90
CA GLU A 242 12.57 -4.60 10.00
C GLU A 242 11.16 -4.28 9.49
N ASN A 243 10.21 -5.12 9.85
CA ASN A 243 8.81 -4.90 9.50
C ASN A 243 8.20 -3.73 10.29
N VAL A 244 7.04 -3.27 9.85
CA VAL A 244 6.34 -2.10 10.46
C VAL A 244 6.15 -2.25 11.97
N LEU A 245 5.87 -3.45 12.47
CA LEU A 245 5.66 -3.66 13.91
C LEU A 245 6.97 -3.53 14.69
N SER A 246 8.08 -4.05 14.16
CA SER A 246 9.41 -3.90 14.74
C SER A 246 9.82 -2.43 14.77
N LEU A 247 9.65 -1.72 13.64
CA LEU A 247 9.92 -0.29 13.54
C LEU A 247 9.09 0.53 14.53
N ALA A 248 7.81 0.21 14.69
CA ALA A 248 6.94 0.87 15.68
C ALA A 248 7.40 0.64 17.12
N LEU A 249 8.03 -0.50 17.43
CA LEU A 249 8.61 -0.76 18.76
C LEU A 249 9.91 0.02 18.99
N HIS A 250 10.80 0.09 18.00
CA HIS A 250 12.07 0.81 18.12
C HIS A 250 11.88 2.33 18.03
N MET A 251 10.95 2.81 17.21
CA MET A 251 10.62 4.22 17.02
C MET A 251 9.31 4.58 17.75
N ASN A 252 9.25 4.33 19.06
CA ASN A 252 8.01 4.40 19.87
C ASN A 252 7.73 5.77 20.52
N ARG A 253 8.40 6.83 20.11
CA ARG A 253 8.10 8.18 20.58
C ARG A 253 7.04 8.82 19.69
N HIS A 254 5.92 9.24 20.30
CA HIS A 254 4.78 9.81 19.59
C HIS A 254 4.79 11.35 19.55
N ARG A 255 5.89 11.99 19.89
CA ARG A 255 6.11 13.43 19.79
C ARG A 255 6.91 13.75 18.53
N LEU A 256 6.37 14.66 17.71
CA LEU A 256 7.03 15.03 16.44
C LEU A 256 8.34 15.79 16.69
N ASP A 257 8.41 16.65 17.73
CA ASP A 257 9.60 17.42 18.08
C ASP A 257 10.78 16.56 18.60
N TYR A 258 10.53 15.30 18.92
CA TYR A 258 11.59 14.32 19.20
C TYR A 258 12.28 13.85 17.89
N TRP A 259 11.56 13.82 16.79
CA TRP A 259 12.03 13.30 15.50
C TRP A 259 12.41 14.39 14.49
N MET A 260 11.71 15.54 14.53
CA MET A 260 11.93 16.65 13.61
C MET A 260 12.45 17.89 14.33
N THR A 261 13.43 18.57 13.70
CA THR A 261 13.97 19.83 14.16
C THR A 261 12.90 20.95 14.18
N ALA A 262 13.15 22.02 14.91
CA ALA A 262 12.27 23.19 14.88
C ALA A 262 12.19 23.82 13.48
N GLN A 263 13.32 23.89 12.76
CA GLN A 263 13.37 24.42 11.39
C GLN A 263 12.53 23.56 10.42
N GLY A 264 12.66 22.24 10.49
CA GLY A 264 11.91 21.31 9.63
C GLY A 264 10.39 21.35 9.86
N ARG A 265 9.93 21.89 11.00
CA ARG A 265 8.51 22.08 11.34
C ARG A 265 8.02 23.50 11.06
N ASP A 266 8.88 24.42 10.73
CA ASP A 266 8.57 25.84 10.47
C ASP A 266 8.34 26.07 8.96
N LYS A 267 7.07 26.26 8.57
CA LYS A 267 6.69 26.51 7.16
C LYS A 267 7.19 27.86 6.60
N THR A 268 7.78 28.72 7.39
CA THR A 268 8.42 29.94 6.88
C THR A 268 9.81 29.67 6.27
N GLN A 269 10.39 28.50 6.57
CA GLN A 269 11.71 28.10 6.07
C GLN A 269 11.64 27.59 4.63
N THR A 270 12.58 28.01 3.79
CA THR A 270 12.60 27.66 2.35
C THR A 270 12.59 26.17 2.09
N GLN A 271 13.35 25.36 2.84
CA GLN A 271 13.36 23.91 2.66
C GLN A 271 12.02 23.27 3.06
N THR A 272 11.40 23.75 4.14
CA THR A 272 10.07 23.30 4.56
C THR A 272 8.99 23.68 3.55
N GLN A 273 9.08 24.85 2.91
CA GLN A 273 8.18 25.24 1.82
C GLN A 273 8.32 24.33 0.59
N ARG A 274 9.56 23.95 0.22
CA ARG A 274 9.77 22.96 -0.87
C ARG A 274 9.15 21.61 -0.54
N LEU A 275 9.39 21.11 0.68
CA LEU A 275 8.79 19.85 1.15
C LEU A 275 7.26 19.93 1.12
N TYR A 276 6.67 21.02 1.63
CA TYR A 276 5.24 21.22 1.66
C TYR A 276 4.63 21.29 0.26
N ALA A 277 5.30 21.95 -0.70
CA ALA A 277 4.91 21.94 -2.10
C ALA A 277 4.92 20.51 -2.69
N GLY A 278 5.84 19.65 -2.28
CA GLY A 278 5.85 18.23 -2.62
C GLY A 278 4.65 17.49 -2.03
N PHE A 279 4.30 17.74 -0.78
CA PHE A 279 3.09 17.18 -0.15
C PHE A 279 1.81 17.59 -0.87
N MET A 280 1.73 18.86 -1.31
CA MET A 280 0.62 19.32 -2.13
C MET A 280 0.47 18.55 -3.44
N ARG A 281 1.59 18.26 -4.13
CA ARG A 281 1.57 17.45 -5.37
C ARG A 281 1.16 16.00 -5.10
N SER A 282 1.48 15.46 -3.94
CA SER A 282 1.10 14.10 -3.51
C SER A 282 -0.33 14.01 -2.97
N SER A 283 -0.98 15.15 -2.70
CA SER A 283 -2.34 15.19 -2.16
C SER A 283 -3.37 14.99 -3.28
N LEU A 284 -4.28 14.05 -3.08
CA LEU A 284 -5.43 13.84 -3.97
C LEU A 284 -6.47 14.97 -3.83
N VAL A 285 -6.62 15.42 -2.61
CA VAL A 285 -7.48 16.55 -2.21
C VAL A 285 -6.70 17.40 -1.22
N HIS A 286 -6.97 18.71 -1.18
CA HIS A 286 -6.41 19.56 -0.15
C HIS A 286 -7.33 20.71 0.22
N PHE A 287 -7.44 20.96 1.53
CA PHE A 287 -8.07 22.16 2.10
C PHE A 287 -7.11 22.80 3.10
N PRO A 288 -6.68 24.04 2.89
CA PRO A 288 -5.82 24.73 3.82
C PRO A 288 -6.51 24.86 5.18
N MET A 289 -5.79 24.49 6.25
CA MET A 289 -6.24 24.73 7.62
C MET A 289 -6.14 26.23 7.90
N LYS A 290 -7.31 26.91 7.83
CA LYS A 290 -7.57 28.31 8.19
C LYS A 290 -6.33 29.21 8.31
N SER A 291 -5.75 29.63 7.22
CA SER A 291 -5.02 30.88 7.11
C SER A 291 -5.33 31.47 5.76
N GLU A 292 -5.67 32.72 5.71
CA GLU A 292 -6.04 33.46 4.49
C GLU A 292 -4.93 33.51 3.44
N GLU A 293 -3.70 33.14 3.79
CA GLU A 293 -2.52 33.17 2.91
C GLU A 293 -2.47 32.04 1.86
N PHE A 294 -3.21 30.95 2.01
CA PHE A 294 -3.13 29.77 1.14
C PHE A 294 -4.44 29.42 0.41
N ALA A 295 -5.36 30.36 0.27
CA ALA A 295 -6.62 30.15 -0.43
C ALA A 295 -6.46 29.75 -1.93
N GLN A 296 -5.26 29.88 -2.50
CA GLN A 296 -4.92 29.48 -3.87
C GLN A 296 -4.50 28.02 -4.01
N ASP A 297 -4.20 27.33 -2.92
CA ASP A 297 -3.62 25.97 -2.94
C ASP A 297 -4.65 24.86 -2.76
N THR A 298 -5.93 25.18 -2.90
CA THR A 298 -7.00 24.19 -2.73
C THR A 298 -7.07 23.25 -3.93
N ILE A 299 -7.02 21.94 -3.70
CA ILE A 299 -7.15 20.91 -4.73
C ILE A 299 -8.56 20.30 -4.63
N TYR A 300 -9.36 20.49 -5.67
CA TYR A 300 -10.71 19.90 -5.79
C TYR A 300 -10.82 19.09 -7.09
N PRO A 301 -10.34 17.86 -7.13
CA PRO A 301 -10.56 17.05 -8.32
C PRO A 301 -12.02 16.66 -8.42
N ASN A 302 -12.50 16.48 -9.66
CA ASN A 302 -13.80 15.89 -9.88
C ASN A 302 -13.86 14.48 -9.27
N ALA A 303 -15.01 14.13 -8.67
CA ALA A 303 -15.24 12.78 -8.21
C ALA A 303 -15.18 11.79 -9.38
N PRO A 304 -14.48 10.64 -9.22
CA PRO A 304 -14.53 9.57 -10.21
C PRO A 304 -15.96 9.07 -10.44
N LYS A 305 -16.23 8.56 -11.63
CA LYS A 305 -17.53 7.94 -11.97
C LYS A 305 -17.68 6.52 -11.45
N THR A 306 -16.57 5.86 -11.18
CA THR A 306 -16.48 4.53 -10.56
C THR A 306 -17.23 4.48 -9.23
N PRO A 307 -17.97 3.41 -8.92
CA PRO A 307 -18.48 3.17 -7.58
C PRO A 307 -17.34 3.06 -6.57
N ILE A 308 -17.35 3.90 -5.52
CA ILE A 308 -16.29 3.93 -4.51
C ILE A 308 -16.87 3.66 -3.12
N PHE A 309 -16.17 2.85 -2.33
CA PHE A 309 -16.39 2.68 -0.92
C PHE A 309 -15.20 3.25 -0.15
N VAL A 310 -15.43 4.35 0.58
CA VAL A 310 -14.45 5.00 1.44
C VAL A 310 -14.72 4.63 2.89
N PHE A 311 -13.71 4.09 3.55
CA PHE A 311 -13.76 3.69 4.95
C PHE A 311 -12.72 4.46 5.76
N HIS A 312 -13.09 4.95 6.97
CA HIS A 312 -12.14 5.55 7.89
C HIS A 312 -12.63 5.48 9.35
N SER A 313 -11.72 5.14 10.27
CA SER A 313 -12.01 5.23 11.69
C SER A 313 -11.84 6.66 12.20
N THR A 314 -12.84 7.18 12.92
CA THR A 314 -12.72 8.48 13.59
C THR A 314 -11.78 8.47 14.81
N GLN A 315 -11.22 7.30 15.14
CA GLN A 315 -10.25 7.08 16.22
C GLN A 315 -8.87 6.68 15.66
N ASP A 316 -8.65 6.87 14.34
CA ASP A 316 -7.39 6.57 13.69
C ASP A 316 -6.26 7.42 14.29
N ASP A 317 -5.21 6.77 14.77
CA ASP A 317 -4.09 7.38 15.47
C ASP A 317 -2.84 7.52 14.58
N VAL A 318 -2.90 7.07 13.31
CA VAL A 318 -1.81 7.15 12.33
C VAL A 318 -2.17 8.10 11.18
N VAL A 319 -3.31 7.87 10.54
CA VAL A 319 -3.84 8.74 9.49
C VAL A 319 -5.03 9.50 10.06
N ASP A 320 -4.83 10.78 10.36
CA ASP A 320 -5.89 11.59 10.96
C ASP A 320 -7.15 11.62 10.11
N PHE A 321 -8.32 11.55 10.77
CA PHE A 321 -9.62 11.53 10.12
C PHE A 321 -9.88 12.74 9.21
N GLN A 322 -9.17 13.86 9.38
CA GLN A 322 -9.29 15.01 8.49
C GLN A 322 -9.00 14.65 7.03
N ASN A 323 -8.14 13.66 6.77
CA ASN A 323 -7.92 13.14 5.42
C ASN A 323 -9.23 12.68 4.75
N ALA A 324 -10.01 11.87 5.45
CA ALA A 324 -11.31 11.40 4.96
C ALA A 324 -12.37 12.51 4.97
N ALA A 325 -12.32 13.43 5.93
CA ALA A 325 -13.22 14.57 5.97
C ALA A 325 -13.01 15.53 4.80
N HIS A 326 -11.76 15.77 4.39
CA HIS A 326 -11.45 16.57 3.21
C HIS A 326 -11.94 15.88 1.92
N LEU A 327 -11.70 14.57 1.79
CA LEU A 327 -12.23 13.80 0.66
C LEU A 327 -13.76 13.87 0.60
N TYR A 328 -14.44 13.70 1.74
CA TYR A 328 -15.90 13.85 1.84
C TYR A 328 -16.37 15.23 1.40
N ARG A 329 -15.72 16.30 1.86
CA ARG A 329 -16.07 17.67 1.45
C ARG A 329 -15.95 17.89 -0.08
N CYS A 330 -14.95 17.27 -0.72
CA CYS A 330 -14.78 17.35 -2.16
C CYS A 330 -15.85 16.58 -2.94
N TRP A 331 -16.26 15.42 -2.44
CA TRP A 331 -17.02 14.45 -3.23
C TRP A 331 -18.35 14.04 -2.58
N SER A 332 -18.86 14.83 -1.60
CA SER A 332 -20.12 14.51 -0.89
C SER A 332 -21.34 14.40 -1.81
N ASP A 333 -21.34 15.14 -2.91
CA ASP A 333 -22.45 15.18 -3.85
C ASP A 333 -22.40 14.06 -4.92
N ALA A 334 -21.33 13.27 -4.93
CA ALA A 334 -21.17 12.16 -5.87
C ALA A 334 -22.00 10.92 -5.43
N PRO A 335 -23.07 10.56 -6.14
CA PRO A 335 -24.01 9.51 -5.71
C PRO A 335 -23.41 8.10 -5.75
N ASN A 336 -22.31 7.92 -6.46
CA ASN A 336 -21.59 6.64 -6.61
C ASN A 336 -20.57 6.39 -5.48
N ILE A 337 -20.39 7.33 -4.55
CA ILE A 337 -19.45 7.19 -3.44
C ILE A 337 -20.19 6.93 -2.15
N ARG A 338 -19.84 5.83 -1.50
CA ARG A 338 -20.35 5.45 -0.19
C ARG A 338 -19.27 5.63 0.86
N TYR A 339 -19.59 6.38 1.91
CA TYR A 339 -18.73 6.60 3.05
C TYR A 339 -19.16 5.72 4.23
N ASP A 340 -18.18 5.10 4.91
CA ASP A 340 -18.36 4.33 6.14
C ASP A 340 -17.38 4.88 7.19
N PHE A 341 -17.81 5.91 7.88
CA PHE A 341 -17.06 6.59 8.94
C PHE A 341 -17.63 6.21 10.30
N GLY A 342 -16.76 5.83 11.24
CA GLY A 342 -17.22 5.42 12.54
C GLY A 342 -16.07 5.16 13.54
N ARG A 343 -16.44 4.75 14.74
CA ARG A 343 -15.49 4.41 15.81
C ARG A 343 -15.07 2.94 15.66
N TYR A 344 -14.09 2.67 14.80
CA TYR A 344 -13.61 1.32 14.48
C TYR A 344 -12.28 0.98 15.16
N GLY A 345 -11.92 1.72 16.21
CA GLY A 345 -10.65 1.61 16.91
C GLY A 345 -9.53 2.38 16.23
N ASN A 346 -8.29 2.13 16.64
CA ASN A 346 -7.10 2.75 16.07
C ASN A 346 -6.81 2.24 14.65
N HIS A 347 -5.76 2.76 14.02
CA HIS A 347 -5.41 2.44 12.63
C HIS A 347 -5.31 0.93 12.37
N LEU A 348 -4.57 0.21 13.22
CA LEU A 348 -4.37 -1.24 13.06
C LEU A 348 -5.66 -2.04 13.27
N GLN A 349 -6.49 -1.66 14.26
CA GLN A 349 -7.78 -2.32 14.51
C GLN A 349 -8.76 -2.08 13.36
N SER A 350 -8.76 -0.87 12.80
CA SER A 350 -9.63 -0.49 11.69
C SER A 350 -9.28 -1.21 10.38
N LEU A 351 -8.04 -1.64 10.17
CA LEU A 351 -7.61 -2.46 9.04
C LEU A 351 -8.40 -3.77 8.95
N LEU A 352 -8.55 -4.49 10.07
CA LEU A 352 -9.32 -5.75 10.09
C LEU A 352 -10.79 -5.51 9.78
N THR A 353 -11.35 -4.42 10.32
CA THR A 353 -12.75 -4.01 10.06
C THR A 353 -12.94 -3.67 8.59
N PHE A 354 -12.02 -2.92 7.98
CA PHE A 354 -12.05 -2.58 6.57
C PHE A 354 -12.13 -3.81 5.67
N TYR A 355 -11.17 -4.74 5.78
CA TYR A 355 -11.17 -5.94 4.94
C TYR A 355 -12.39 -6.85 5.16
N SER A 356 -12.93 -6.90 6.38
CA SER A 356 -14.20 -7.58 6.66
C SER A 356 -15.37 -6.92 5.91
N ARG A 357 -15.42 -5.58 5.87
CA ARG A 357 -16.43 -4.80 5.12
C ARG A 357 -16.31 -5.02 3.62
N VAL A 358 -15.09 -4.97 3.08
CA VAL A 358 -14.82 -5.25 1.66
C VAL A 358 -15.30 -6.64 1.28
N ASN A 359 -14.93 -7.67 2.03
CA ASN A 359 -15.38 -9.05 1.80
C ASN A 359 -16.90 -9.18 1.81
N LYS A 360 -17.59 -8.51 2.75
CA LYS A 360 -19.04 -8.49 2.80
C LYS A 360 -19.65 -7.89 1.54
N GLN A 361 -19.13 -6.75 1.07
CA GLN A 361 -19.62 -6.08 -0.15
C GLN A 361 -19.37 -6.93 -1.39
N LEU A 362 -18.19 -7.50 -1.57
CA LEU A 362 -17.84 -8.37 -2.69
C LEU A 362 -18.73 -9.65 -2.75
N LYS A 363 -19.26 -10.11 -1.63
CA LYS A 363 -20.22 -11.24 -1.59
C LYS A 363 -21.64 -10.84 -2.00
N MET A 364 -21.97 -9.55 -1.91
CA MET A 364 -23.31 -9.05 -2.27
C MET A 364 -23.41 -8.66 -3.75
N GLU A 365 -22.30 -8.52 -4.45
CA GLU A 365 -22.21 -8.17 -5.89
C GLU A 365 -22.29 -9.43 -6.79
N LYS A 366 -23.25 -10.33 -6.49
CA LYS A 366 -23.51 -11.54 -7.27
C LYS A 366 -24.47 -11.28 -8.43
#